data_e9143753a6b7a2481721a26593d93e39
#
_entry.id   e9143753a6b7a2481721a26593d93e39
#
_cell.length_a   1.000
_cell.length_b   1.000
_cell.length_c   1.000
_cell.angle_alpha   90.00
_cell.angle_beta   90.00
_cell.angle_gamma   90.00
#
_symmetry.space_group_name_H-M   'P 1'
#
loop_
_entity.id
_entity.type
_entity.pdbx_description
1 polymer ?
#
loop_
_entity_poly.entity_id
_entity_poly.type
_entity_poly.pdbx_seq_one_letter_code
_entity_poly.pdbx_strand_id
1 'polypeptide(L)'
;LFDAWHIAKTTNDVPRLLDTASSDNPWGKPGTVACQPGGEWDVRTRFARIVEALNVVTRLDYTYRANVAEGIMLVRFGQSVVDAMPQREYDAQDDAWRELDEDTRAIWAAEHDARVALTLAAACFAAGACITRCYVQIATPDSEQGERVVATYFFGRAAYLADCVSVAKDLESMDMDDMPCKRVLEAYESTAPETIEPAEVHARPRDDHRTLPPALRDLLLADTADELEVMEEDDDPYVARVVELREQAKVDRTGAFEGFSRLVEELEAKCAVAELLATGPAQTQFCDNQLVRMVLPVLEEDRSVRILRAPDALYFAQHEICSFYAEQEDFERALPEVRHLYDLARSSMQSHFALINVLARLERFDEIIEVARHGLRIASD
;
A
#
# COMPACT_ATOMS: atom_id res chain seq x y z
N LEU A 1 8.92 14.45 19.03
CA LEU A 1 9.75 13.61 19.88
C LEU A 1 9.03 12.29 20.07
N PHE A 2 9.64 11.21 19.63
CA PHE A 2 9.16 9.85 19.77
C PHE A 2 9.77 9.28 21.06
N ASP A 3 8.95 8.77 21.96
CA ASP A 3 9.37 8.23 23.26
C ASP A 3 8.52 7.01 23.67
N ALA A 4 8.75 6.43 24.84
CA ALA A 4 7.99 5.29 25.37
C ALA A 4 6.48 5.52 25.39
N TRP A 5 6.05 6.76 25.70
CA TRP A 5 4.63 7.11 25.71
C TRP A 5 3.97 6.98 24.33
N HIS A 6 4.68 7.32 23.26
CA HIS A 6 4.18 7.14 21.90
C HIS A 6 4.05 5.66 21.54
N ILE A 7 5.03 4.82 21.93
CA ILE A 7 4.95 3.37 21.74
C ILE A 7 3.74 2.81 22.51
N ALA A 8 3.55 3.19 23.76
CA ALA A 8 2.41 2.77 24.57
C ALA A 8 1.06 3.12 23.94
N LYS A 9 0.98 4.26 23.25
CA LYS A 9 -0.26 4.69 22.56
C LYS A 9 -0.67 3.85 21.36
N THR A 10 0.20 3.04 20.80
CA THR A 10 -0.13 2.14 19.68
C THR A 10 -1.34 1.26 19.99
N THR A 11 -1.58 0.94 21.25
CA THR A 11 -2.70 0.10 21.69
C THR A 11 -3.92 0.87 22.18
N ASN A 12 -3.92 2.20 22.17
CA ASN A 12 -5.03 3.03 22.68
C ASN A 12 -6.35 2.79 21.95
N ASP A 13 -6.31 2.37 20.70
CA ASP A 13 -7.51 2.06 19.92
C ASP A 13 -8.07 0.65 20.21
N VAL A 14 -7.30 -0.23 20.87
CA VAL A 14 -7.71 -1.63 21.09
C VAL A 14 -9.03 -1.74 21.86
N PRO A 15 -9.26 -1.06 22.98
CA PRO A 15 -10.56 -1.14 23.69
C PRO A 15 -11.75 -0.79 22.80
N ARG A 16 -11.65 0.29 22.03
CA ARG A 16 -12.69 0.73 21.10
C ARG A 16 -12.93 -0.29 19.98
N LEU A 17 -11.87 -0.90 19.47
CA LEU A 17 -11.96 -1.94 18.44
C LEU A 17 -12.59 -3.22 18.99
N LEU A 18 -12.26 -3.62 20.23
CA LEU A 18 -12.87 -4.76 20.91
C LEU A 18 -14.35 -4.55 21.19
N ASP A 19 -14.74 -3.34 21.60
CA ASP A 19 -16.15 -2.99 21.76
C ASP A 19 -16.91 -3.09 20.42
N THR A 20 -16.32 -2.60 19.34
CA THR A 20 -16.88 -2.73 17.98
C THR A 20 -17.00 -4.20 17.57
N ALA A 21 -15.98 -5.01 17.85
CA ALA A 21 -15.96 -6.44 17.54
C ALA A 21 -16.98 -7.25 18.36
N SER A 22 -17.28 -6.81 19.59
CA SER A 22 -18.22 -7.47 20.53
C SER A 22 -19.67 -7.07 20.30
N SER A 23 -19.93 -5.94 19.64
CA SER A 23 -21.27 -5.46 19.41
C SER A 23 -22.07 -6.41 18.51
N ASP A 24 -23.41 -6.47 18.72
CA ASP A 24 -24.37 -7.13 17.81
C ASP A 24 -24.34 -6.40 16.46
N ASN A 25 -23.36 -6.74 15.67
CA ASN A 25 -23.06 -6.08 14.42
C ASN A 25 -23.91 -6.71 13.31
N PRO A 26 -24.66 -5.92 12.51
CA PRO A 26 -25.37 -6.42 11.33
C PRO A 26 -24.48 -7.13 10.32
N TRP A 27 -23.16 -6.97 10.44
CA TRP A 27 -22.11 -7.62 9.64
C TRP A 27 -21.75 -9.05 10.13
N GLY A 28 -22.57 -9.62 10.99
CA GLY A 28 -22.31 -10.95 11.61
C GLY A 28 -22.36 -12.13 10.66
N LYS A 29 -22.95 -12.00 9.47
CA LYS A 29 -23.01 -13.04 8.45
C LYS A 29 -22.25 -12.62 7.22
N PRO A 30 -21.42 -13.53 6.63
CA PRO A 30 -20.77 -13.25 5.36
C PRO A 30 -21.82 -12.89 4.30
N GLY A 31 -21.57 -11.81 3.56
CA GLY A 31 -22.36 -11.49 2.39
C GLY A 31 -22.11 -12.51 1.28
N THR A 32 -23.16 -12.87 0.54
CA THR A 32 -23.04 -13.76 -0.63
C THR A 32 -22.48 -13.06 -1.86
N VAL A 33 -22.56 -11.73 -1.90
CA VAL A 33 -21.96 -10.88 -2.93
C VAL A 33 -20.85 -10.07 -2.30
N ALA A 34 -19.73 -9.91 -3.00
CA ALA A 34 -18.52 -9.26 -2.46
C ALA A 34 -18.81 -7.89 -1.83
N CYS A 35 -19.66 -7.08 -2.46
CA CYS A 35 -19.98 -5.72 -2.01
C CYS A 35 -21.13 -5.62 -1.00
N GLN A 36 -21.79 -6.75 -0.67
CA GLN A 36 -22.83 -6.75 0.36
C GLN A 36 -22.21 -6.57 1.76
N PRO A 37 -22.99 -6.03 2.72
CA PRO A 37 -22.57 -6.01 4.10
C PRO A 37 -22.11 -7.38 4.60
N GLY A 38 -20.88 -7.45 5.12
CA GLY A 38 -20.23 -8.71 5.51
C GLY A 38 -19.64 -9.50 4.35
N GLY A 39 -19.71 -9.01 3.12
CA GLY A 39 -19.02 -9.59 1.96
C GLY A 39 -17.54 -9.24 1.93
N GLU A 40 -16.80 -9.87 1.02
CA GLU A 40 -15.33 -9.78 0.95
C GLU A 40 -14.84 -8.32 0.81
N TRP A 41 -15.43 -7.56 -0.12
CA TRP A 41 -15.08 -6.16 -0.31
C TRP A 41 -15.41 -5.27 0.90
N ASP A 42 -16.59 -5.46 1.49
CA ASP A 42 -17.02 -4.68 2.65
C ASP A 42 -16.05 -4.88 3.83
N VAL A 43 -15.70 -6.12 4.14
CA VAL A 43 -14.77 -6.45 5.24
C VAL A 43 -13.38 -5.90 4.98
N ARG A 44 -12.84 -6.07 3.76
CA ARG A 44 -11.53 -5.54 3.37
C ARG A 44 -11.49 -4.01 3.46
N THR A 45 -12.51 -3.33 2.95
CA THR A 45 -12.60 -1.88 3.00
C THR A 45 -12.69 -1.36 4.44
N ARG A 46 -13.45 -2.06 5.31
CA ARG A 46 -13.55 -1.71 6.73
C ARG A 46 -12.21 -1.89 7.42
N PHE A 47 -11.53 -3.01 7.18
CA PHE A 47 -10.22 -3.28 7.76
C PHE A 47 -9.23 -2.17 7.35
N ALA A 48 -9.12 -1.88 6.06
CA ALA A 48 -8.23 -0.83 5.58
C ALA A 48 -8.54 0.54 6.22
N ARG A 49 -9.83 0.94 6.28
CA ARG A 49 -10.23 2.20 6.93
C ARG A 49 -9.91 2.24 8.43
N ILE A 50 -10.05 1.09 9.12
CA ILE A 50 -9.69 1.00 10.54
C ILE A 50 -8.20 1.18 10.70
N VAL A 51 -7.38 0.48 9.92
CA VAL A 51 -5.91 0.54 10.02
C VAL A 51 -5.39 1.93 9.66
N GLU A 52 -5.91 2.56 8.62
CA GLU A 52 -5.55 3.94 8.23
C GLU A 52 -5.93 4.99 9.29
N ALA A 53 -6.91 4.69 10.14
CA ALA A 53 -7.34 5.56 11.23
C ALA A 53 -6.62 5.30 12.56
N LEU A 54 -5.73 4.31 12.65
CA LEU A 54 -4.99 3.99 13.87
C LEU A 54 -3.95 5.08 14.18
N ASN A 55 -3.84 5.40 15.47
CA ASN A 55 -2.80 6.29 15.97
C ASN A 55 -1.48 5.53 16.20
N VAL A 56 -0.91 4.99 15.15
CA VAL A 56 0.43 4.39 15.21
C VAL A 56 1.49 5.46 15.02
N VAL A 57 2.58 5.32 15.75
CA VAL A 57 3.64 6.34 15.81
C VAL A 57 4.44 6.44 14.53
N THR A 58 4.61 5.31 13.85
CA THR A 58 5.30 5.20 12.57
C THR A 58 4.33 4.76 11.50
N ARG A 59 4.57 5.15 10.27
CA ARG A 59 3.79 4.62 9.15
C ARG A 59 3.93 3.10 9.15
N LEU A 60 2.79 2.42 9.23
CA LEU A 60 2.73 0.97 9.20
C LEU A 60 2.80 0.51 7.74
N ASP A 61 3.87 -0.22 7.42
CA ASP A 61 3.96 -0.95 6.16
C ASP A 61 3.36 -2.34 6.38
N TYR A 62 2.21 -2.59 5.74
CA TYR A 62 1.48 -3.83 5.95
C TYR A 62 0.82 -4.33 4.68
N THR A 63 0.66 -5.64 4.61
CA THR A 63 -0.14 -6.33 3.61
C THR A 63 -1.16 -7.21 4.30
N TYR A 64 -2.28 -7.49 3.63
CA TYR A 64 -3.26 -8.39 4.19
C TYR A 64 -3.98 -9.21 3.11
N ARG A 65 -4.43 -10.40 3.50
CA ARG A 65 -5.30 -11.26 2.72
C ARG A 65 -6.51 -11.64 3.57
N ALA A 66 -7.66 -11.79 2.95
CA ALA A 66 -8.88 -12.20 3.63
C ALA A 66 -9.63 -13.24 2.79
N ASN A 67 -10.32 -14.14 3.49
CA ASN A 67 -11.35 -14.99 2.93
C ASN A 67 -12.52 -15.02 3.91
N VAL A 68 -13.53 -14.22 3.61
CA VAL A 68 -14.70 -14.05 4.48
C VAL A 68 -15.51 -15.34 4.58
N ALA A 69 -15.59 -16.15 3.50
CA ALA A 69 -16.29 -17.43 3.53
C ALA A 69 -15.61 -18.44 4.47
N GLU A 70 -14.29 -18.40 4.58
CA GLU A 70 -13.51 -19.20 5.53
C GLU A 70 -13.43 -18.55 6.92
N GLY A 71 -13.80 -17.29 7.04
CA GLY A 71 -13.71 -16.51 8.27
C GLY A 71 -12.27 -16.20 8.70
N ILE A 72 -11.34 -16.07 7.74
CA ILE A 72 -9.90 -15.92 8.00
C ILE A 72 -9.41 -14.56 7.48
N MET A 73 -8.55 -13.92 8.28
CA MET A 73 -7.66 -12.84 7.81
C MET A 73 -6.21 -13.16 8.17
N LEU A 74 -5.32 -12.85 7.26
CA LEU A 74 -3.87 -12.85 7.45
C LEU A 74 -3.38 -11.41 7.24
N VAL A 75 -2.68 -10.89 8.23
CA VAL A 75 -2.04 -9.57 8.15
C VAL A 75 -0.54 -9.76 8.34
N ARG A 76 0.26 -9.12 7.51
CA ARG A 76 1.72 -9.12 7.63
C ARG A 76 2.19 -7.68 7.72
N PHE A 77 3.11 -7.39 8.64
CA PHE A 77 3.72 -6.08 8.75
C PHE A 77 5.23 -6.18 8.98
N GLY A 78 5.93 -5.09 8.64
CA GLY A 78 7.38 -5.02 8.77
C GLY A 78 7.83 -4.92 10.23
N GLN A 79 8.85 -5.71 10.60
CA GLN A 79 9.49 -5.65 11.92
C GLN A 79 10.07 -4.25 12.18
N SER A 80 9.88 -3.75 13.39
CA SER A 80 10.44 -2.47 13.82
C SER A 80 11.97 -2.50 13.83
N VAL A 81 12.57 -1.47 13.23
CA VAL A 81 14.01 -1.32 13.16
C VAL A 81 14.51 -0.66 14.46
N VAL A 82 15.50 -1.25 15.12
CA VAL A 82 16.08 -0.75 16.39
C VAL A 82 16.57 0.69 16.24
N ASP A 83 17.12 1.05 15.08
CA ASP A 83 17.59 2.41 14.79
C ASP A 83 16.47 3.45 14.67
N ALA A 84 15.24 3.01 14.42
CA ALA A 84 14.07 3.88 14.43
C ALA A 84 13.53 4.14 15.84
N MET A 85 13.96 3.38 16.83
CA MET A 85 13.56 3.58 18.23
C MET A 85 14.21 4.84 18.81
N PRO A 86 13.56 5.46 19.82
CA PRO A 86 14.12 6.63 20.49
C PRO A 86 15.55 6.40 20.96
N GLN A 87 16.43 7.39 20.74
CA GLN A 87 17.80 7.33 21.22
C GLN A 87 17.94 7.84 22.64
N ARG A 88 16.92 8.55 23.13
CA ARG A 88 16.92 9.20 24.45
C ARG A 88 15.58 9.07 25.11
N GLU A 89 15.59 8.93 26.41
CA GLU A 89 14.44 8.97 27.29
C GLU A 89 14.55 10.14 28.25
N TYR A 90 13.42 10.80 28.54
CA TYR A 90 13.38 11.85 29.55
C TYR A 90 13.12 11.24 30.93
N ASP A 91 14.08 11.39 31.86
CA ASP A 91 13.91 11.04 33.24
C ASP A 91 13.30 12.21 34.00
N ALA A 92 12.06 12.05 34.42
CA ALA A 92 11.34 13.07 35.16
C ALA A 92 11.84 13.24 36.62
N GLN A 93 12.58 12.26 37.16
CA GLN A 93 13.12 12.36 38.51
C GLN A 93 14.40 13.22 38.56
N ASP A 94 15.24 13.04 37.53
CA ASP A 94 16.50 13.74 37.39
C ASP A 94 16.40 15.02 36.55
N ASP A 95 15.20 15.29 35.97
CA ASP A 95 14.94 16.40 35.03
C ASP A 95 15.98 16.42 33.88
N ALA A 96 16.30 15.26 33.34
CA ALA A 96 17.38 15.09 32.38
C ALA A 96 17.02 14.07 31.27
N TRP A 97 17.66 14.23 30.12
CA TRP A 97 17.59 13.24 29.02
C TRP A 97 18.72 12.23 29.23
N ARG A 98 18.35 10.94 29.23
CA ARG A 98 19.28 9.82 29.26
C ARG A 98 19.41 9.21 27.88
N GLU A 99 20.62 8.84 27.48
CA GLU A 99 20.87 8.05 26.28
C GLU A 99 20.38 6.59 26.53
N LEU A 100 19.64 6.03 25.58
CA LEU A 100 19.24 4.62 25.60
C LEU A 100 20.28 3.78 24.88
N ASP A 101 20.70 2.69 25.50
CA ASP A 101 21.57 1.72 24.87
C ASP A 101 20.83 0.89 23.79
N GLU A 102 21.58 0.14 23.00
CA GLU A 102 21.03 -0.67 21.91
C GLU A 102 20.12 -1.79 22.42
N ASP A 103 20.46 -2.40 23.55
CA ASP A 103 19.67 -3.48 24.15
C ASP A 103 18.29 -2.96 24.60
N THR A 104 18.25 -1.82 25.25
CA THR A 104 16.98 -1.16 25.64
C THR A 104 16.15 -0.80 24.40
N ARG A 105 16.76 -0.27 23.36
CA ARG A 105 16.05 0.04 22.10
C ARG A 105 15.52 -1.21 21.42
N ALA A 106 16.24 -2.33 21.46
CA ALA A 106 15.77 -3.61 20.95
C ALA A 106 14.57 -4.14 21.74
N ILE A 107 14.55 -3.99 23.07
CA ILE A 107 13.41 -4.29 23.93
C ILE A 107 12.18 -3.46 23.50
N TRP A 108 12.36 -2.17 23.30
CA TRP A 108 11.29 -1.26 22.89
C TRP A 108 10.75 -1.58 21.49
N ALA A 109 11.63 -1.95 20.56
CA ALA A 109 11.22 -2.38 19.22
C ALA A 109 10.33 -3.65 19.28
N ALA A 110 10.72 -4.62 20.10
CA ALA A 110 9.95 -5.85 20.31
C ALA A 110 8.59 -5.58 20.97
N GLU A 111 8.52 -4.67 21.94
CA GLU A 111 7.26 -4.27 22.57
C GLU A 111 6.36 -3.49 21.60
N HIS A 112 6.94 -2.62 20.76
CA HIS A 112 6.20 -1.92 19.71
C HIS A 112 5.58 -2.90 18.71
N ASP A 113 6.34 -3.88 18.23
CA ASP A 113 5.85 -4.93 17.34
C ASP A 113 4.72 -5.73 17.99
N ALA A 114 4.83 -6.05 19.27
CA ALA A 114 3.79 -6.73 20.03
C ALA A 114 2.50 -5.91 20.10
N ARG A 115 2.61 -4.59 20.34
CA ARG A 115 1.47 -3.67 20.39
C ARG A 115 0.79 -3.53 19.04
N VAL A 116 1.57 -3.43 17.96
CA VAL A 116 1.05 -3.42 16.59
C VAL A 116 0.30 -4.71 16.28
N ALA A 117 0.86 -5.87 16.62
CA ALA A 117 0.22 -7.16 16.37
C ALA A 117 -1.14 -7.31 17.08
N LEU A 118 -1.22 -6.91 18.36
CA LEU A 118 -2.48 -6.92 19.11
C LEU A 118 -3.50 -5.95 18.50
N THR A 119 -3.07 -4.77 18.10
CA THR A 119 -3.94 -3.76 17.50
C THR A 119 -4.47 -4.20 16.14
N LEU A 120 -3.64 -4.82 15.31
CA LEU A 120 -4.07 -5.38 14.01
C LEU A 120 -5.04 -6.53 14.17
N ALA A 121 -4.85 -7.41 15.19
CA ALA A 121 -5.81 -8.46 15.50
C ALA A 121 -7.17 -7.89 15.89
N ALA A 122 -7.19 -6.86 16.75
CA ALA A 122 -8.42 -6.16 17.12
C ALA A 122 -9.09 -5.51 15.89
N ALA A 123 -8.31 -4.90 14.98
CA ALA A 123 -8.80 -4.30 13.75
C ALA A 123 -9.44 -5.35 12.82
N CYS A 124 -8.84 -6.54 12.68
CA CYS A 124 -9.42 -7.65 11.92
C CYS A 124 -10.80 -8.04 12.45
N PHE A 125 -10.93 -8.18 13.74
CA PHE A 125 -12.21 -8.58 14.36
C PHE A 125 -13.26 -7.46 14.34
N ALA A 126 -12.84 -6.20 14.42
CA ALA A 126 -13.71 -5.04 14.26
C ALA A 126 -14.21 -4.85 12.81
N ALA A 127 -13.45 -5.31 11.83
CA ALA A 127 -13.82 -5.20 10.41
C ALA A 127 -15.06 -6.04 10.05
N GLY A 128 -15.29 -7.18 10.72
CA GLY A 128 -16.47 -7.99 10.51
C GLY A 128 -16.58 -9.16 11.50
N ALA A 129 -17.80 -9.40 12.00
CA ALA A 129 -18.06 -10.54 12.90
C ALA A 129 -17.88 -11.90 12.19
N CYS A 130 -17.94 -11.92 10.86
CA CYS A 130 -17.63 -13.11 10.05
C CYS A 130 -16.17 -13.54 10.14
N ILE A 131 -15.24 -12.67 10.50
CA ILE A 131 -13.84 -13.02 10.72
C ILE A 131 -13.70 -13.67 12.09
N THR A 132 -13.47 -14.97 12.09
CA THR A 132 -13.35 -15.79 13.31
C THR A 132 -11.92 -16.15 13.65
N ARG A 133 -11.00 -16.03 12.69
CA ARG A 133 -9.58 -16.35 12.81
C ARG A 133 -8.74 -15.23 12.20
N CYS A 134 -7.71 -14.84 12.92
CA CYS A 134 -6.75 -13.87 12.44
C CYS A 134 -5.34 -14.39 12.65
N TYR A 135 -4.52 -14.28 11.61
CA TYR A 135 -3.08 -14.52 11.69
C TYR A 135 -2.38 -13.18 11.52
N VAL A 136 -1.45 -12.86 12.42
CA VAL A 136 -0.60 -11.69 12.31
C VAL A 136 0.84 -12.15 12.19
N GLN A 137 1.51 -11.72 11.14
CA GLN A 137 2.90 -12.05 10.85
C GLN A 137 3.77 -10.80 10.95
N ILE A 138 4.92 -10.96 11.59
CA ILE A 138 5.99 -9.98 11.58
C ILE A 138 7.02 -10.46 10.57
N ALA A 139 7.40 -9.60 9.63
CA ALA A 139 8.35 -9.90 8.58
C ALA A 139 9.54 -8.93 8.60
N THR A 140 10.69 -9.40 8.15
CA THR A 140 11.89 -8.57 7.94
C THR A 140 12.34 -8.69 6.50
N PRO A 141 12.91 -7.63 5.90
CA PRO A 141 13.50 -7.72 4.57
C PRO A 141 14.54 -8.84 4.48
N ASP A 142 14.49 -9.61 3.42
CA ASP A 142 15.46 -10.66 3.13
C ASP A 142 16.02 -10.47 1.72
N SER A 143 17.35 -10.46 1.59
CA SER A 143 18.04 -10.20 0.33
C SER A 143 17.84 -11.29 -0.74
N GLU A 144 17.46 -12.50 -0.33
CA GLU A 144 17.29 -13.64 -1.24
C GLU A 144 15.83 -13.94 -1.58
N GLN A 145 14.91 -13.69 -0.64
CA GLN A 145 13.51 -14.07 -0.74
C GLN A 145 12.52 -12.87 -0.70
N GLY A 146 13.05 -11.63 -0.68
CA GLY A 146 12.25 -10.41 -0.55
C GLY A 146 11.83 -10.14 0.90
N GLU A 147 11.13 -11.07 1.56
CA GLU A 147 10.71 -10.97 2.95
C GLU A 147 10.83 -12.32 3.67
N ARG A 148 11.25 -12.27 4.93
CA ARG A 148 11.27 -13.42 5.83
C ARG A 148 10.35 -13.18 7.02
N VAL A 149 9.38 -14.07 7.25
CA VAL A 149 8.54 -14.05 8.45
C VAL A 149 9.38 -14.47 9.66
N VAL A 150 9.40 -13.63 10.68
CA VAL A 150 10.16 -13.86 11.92
C VAL A 150 9.27 -14.32 13.07
N ALA A 151 7.97 -13.98 13.05
CA ALA A 151 7.00 -14.44 14.03
C ALA A 151 5.60 -14.55 13.38
N THR A 152 4.80 -15.49 13.88
CA THR A 152 3.40 -15.66 13.50
C THR A 152 2.56 -15.84 14.75
N TYR A 153 1.50 -15.07 14.86
CA TYR A 153 0.53 -15.14 15.96
C TYR A 153 -0.84 -15.53 15.42
N PHE A 154 -1.50 -16.42 16.13
CA PHE A 154 -2.85 -16.87 15.83
C PHE A 154 -3.84 -16.36 16.87
N PHE A 155 -4.86 -15.66 16.42
CA PHE A 155 -5.94 -15.15 17.25
C PHE A 155 -7.26 -15.80 16.83
N GLY A 156 -7.87 -16.56 17.74
CA GLY A 156 -9.25 -16.98 17.61
C GLY A 156 -10.16 -15.89 18.19
N ARG A 157 -11.18 -15.45 17.44
CA ARG A 157 -12.07 -14.36 17.86
C ARG A 157 -12.63 -14.56 19.26
N ALA A 158 -13.21 -15.73 19.54
CA ALA A 158 -13.86 -16.00 20.83
C ALA A 158 -12.88 -15.91 22.00
N ALA A 159 -11.68 -16.49 21.87
CA ALA A 159 -10.65 -16.42 22.89
C ALA A 159 -10.15 -14.99 23.08
N TYR A 160 -9.81 -14.30 21.99
CA TYR A 160 -9.29 -12.93 22.05
C TYR A 160 -10.28 -11.94 22.71
N LEU A 161 -11.58 -12.04 22.37
CA LEU A 161 -12.60 -11.20 22.99
C LEU A 161 -12.88 -11.59 24.47
N ALA A 162 -12.75 -12.87 24.83
CA ALA A 162 -12.89 -13.29 26.22
C ALA A 162 -11.75 -12.77 27.10
N ASP A 163 -10.55 -12.69 26.57
CA ASP A 163 -9.36 -12.19 27.23
C ASP A 163 -9.28 -10.66 27.28
N CYS A 164 -10.21 -9.95 26.64
CA CYS A 164 -10.15 -8.51 26.43
C CYS A 164 -9.98 -7.68 27.72
N VAL A 165 -10.54 -8.13 28.85
CA VAL A 165 -10.38 -7.46 30.14
C VAL A 165 -8.94 -7.55 30.64
N SER A 166 -8.32 -8.72 30.51
CA SER A 166 -6.91 -8.93 30.87
C SER A 166 -6.00 -8.18 29.92
N VAL A 167 -6.22 -8.31 28.62
CA VAL A 167 -5.48 -7.61 27.57
C VAL A 167 -5.55 -6.10 27.77
N ALA A 168 -6.75 -5.53 27.99
CA ALA A 168 -6.90 -4.09 28.19
C ALA A 168 -6.14 -3.62 29.43
N LYS A 169 -6.17 -4.38 30.52
CA LYS A 169 -5.42 -4.05 31.74
C LYS A 169 -3.92 -4.06 31.55
N ASP A 170 -3.41 -5.06 30.80
CA ASP A 170 -1.99 -5.16 30.49
C ASP A 170 -1.55 -4.06 29.51
N LEU A 171 -2.43 -3.66 28.60
CA LEU A 171 -2.18 -2.58 27.63
C LEU A 171 -2.10 -1.18 28.28
N GLU A 172 -2.69 -0.98 29.45
CA GLU A 172 -2.60 0.29 30.20
C GLU A 172 -1.21 0.49 30.82
N SER A 173 -0.40 -0.57 30.95
CA SER A 173 0.95 -0.46 31.47
C SER A 173 1.83 0.33 30.50
N MET A 174 2.51 1.33 31.03
CA MET A 174 3.52 2.12 30.32
C MET A 174 4.95 1.68 30.64
N ASP A 175 5.10 0.65 31.47
CA ASP A 175 6.39 0.09 31.81
C ASP A 175 6.93 -0.73 30.64
N MET A 176 7.82 -0.12 29.89
CA MET A 176 8.43 -0.74 28.71
C MET A 176 9.44 -1.85 29.09
N ASP A 177 9.99 -1.80 30.31
CA ASP A 177 10.95 -2.81 30.78
C ASP A 177 10.27 -4.14 31.09
N ASP A 178 9.01 -4.09 31.49
CA ASP A 178 8.19 -5.29 31.75
C ASP A 178 7.65 -5.98 30.50
N MET A 179 7.70 -5.34 29.34
CA MET A 179 7.22 -5.86 28.06
C MET A 179 5.81 -6.50 28.14
N PRO A 180 4.79 -5.76 28.61
CA PRO A 180 3.48 -6.32 28.92
C PRO A 180 2.81 -6.94 27.69
N CYS A 181 2.91 -6.29 26.52
CA CYS A 181 2.27 -6.80 25.31
C CYS A 181 2.98 -8.00 24.73
N LYS A 182 4.30 -8.10 24.85
CA LYS A 182 5.04 -9.29 24.44
C LYS A 182 4.60 -10.51 25.25
N ARG A 183 4.41 -10.38 26.57
CA ARG A 183 3.87 -11.48 27.40
C ARG A 183 2.46 -11.88 27.02
N VAL A 184 1.60 -10.91 26.69
CA VAL A 184 0.26 -11.22 26.18
C VAL A 184 0.34 -12.00 24.87
N LEU A 185 1.24 -11.62 23.97
CA LEU A 185 1.42 -12.31 22.68
C LEU A 185 1.91 -13.74 22.78
N GLU A 186 2.67 -14.09 23.82
CA GLU A 186 3.15 -15.48 24.03
C GLU A 186 1.99 -16.49 24.06
N ALA A 187 0.82 -16.09 24.56
CA ALA A 187 -0.39 -16.92 24.56
C ALA A 187 -0.97 -17.17 23.15
N TYR A 188 -0.61 -16.36 22.18
CA TYR A 188 -1.09 -16.41 20.80
C TYR A 188 -0.01 -16.87 19.80
N GLU A 189 1.19 -17.21 20.28
CA GLU A 189 2.28 -17.65 19.41
C GLU A 189 1.90 -18.93 18.69
N SER A 190 2.01 -18.92 17.37
CA SER A 190 1.73 -20.09 16.55
C SER A 190 3.02 -20.84 16.26
N THR A 191 3.08 -22.08 16.73
CA THR A 191 4.17 -23.02 16.41
C THR A 191 3.94 -23.78 15.10
N ALA A 192 2.82 -23.53 14.42
CA ALA A 192 2.52 -24.19 13.16
C ALA A 192 3.53 -23.71 12.09
N PRO A 193 4.31 -24.62 11.50
CA PRO A 193 5.35 -24.26 10.53
C PRO A 193 4.77 -23.82 9.19
N GLU A 194 3.49 -24.04 8.96
CA GLU A 194 2.81 -23.69 7.70
C GLU A 194 1.98 -22.43 7.91
N THR A 195 2.31 -21.41 7.16
CA THR A 195 1.49 -20.22 7.04
C THR A 195 0.17 -20.64 6.39
N ILE A 196 -0.92 -20.58 7.14
CA ILE A 196 -2.25 -20.76 6.55
C ILE A 196 -2.57 -19.46 5.80
N GLU A 197 -2.26 -19.44 4.52
CA GLU A 197 -2.73 -18.37 3.65
C GLU A 197 -4.22 -18.60 3.35
N PRO A 198 -5.07 -17.58 3.53
CA PRO A 198 -6.45 -17.66 3.08
C PRO A 198 -6.48 -17.95 1.57
N ALA A 199 -7.41 -18.80 1.13
CA ALA A 199 -7.62 -18.97 -0.29
C ALA A 199 -7.91 -17.61 -0.95
N GLU A 200 -7.30 -17.38 -2.10
CA GLU A 200 -7.42 -16.09 -2.77
C GLU A 200 -8.87 -15.86 -3.23
N VAL A 201 -9.41 -14.71 -2.83
CA VAL A 201 -10.76 -14.29 -3.22
C VAL A 201 -10.66 -12.95 -3.92
N HIS A 202 -11.05 -12.94 -5.19
CA HIS A 202 -11.15 -11.69 -5.94
C HIS A 202 -12.41 -10.94 -5.51
N ALA A 203 -12.26 -9.97 -4.62
CA ALA A 203 -13.31 -9.05 -4.28
C ALA A 203 -13.41 -7.99 -5.39
N ARG A 204 -14.39 -8.15 -6.30
CA ARG A 204 -14.58 -7.21 -7.42
C ARG A 204 -15.68 -6.21 -7.07
N PRO A 205 -15.40 -4.89 -7.07
CA PRO A 205 -16.45 -3.87 -7.02
C PRO A 205 -17.35 -3.88 -8.27
N ARG A 206 -16.95 -4.56 -9.35
CA ARG A 206 -17.70 -4.63 -10.61
C ARG A 206 -19.13 -5.15 -10.48
N ASP A 207 -19.45 -5.86 -9.40
CA ASP A 207 -20.81 -6.33 -9.11
C ASP A 207 -21.63 -5.28 -8.34
N ASP A 208 -21.09 -4.10 -8.11
CA ASP A 208 -21.75 -3.02 -7.37
C ASP A 208 -22.41 -2.02 -8.32
N HIS A 209 -23.65 -2.33 -8.69
CA HIS A 209 -24.49 -1.47 -9.55
C HIS A 209 -25.10 -0.25 -8.83
N ARG A 210 -24.65 0.07 -7.61
CA ARG A 210 -25.13 1.25 -6.89
C ARG A 210 -24.76 2.52 -7.64
N THR A 211 -25.74 3.38 -7.84
CA THR A 211 -25.51 4.70 -8.43
C THR A 211 -24.60 5.53 -7.52
N LEU A 212 -23.58 6.11 -8.08
CA LEU A 212 -22.69 7.03 -7.35
C LEU A 212 -23.43 8.30 -6.95
N PRO A 213 -23.07 8.92 -5.82
CA PRO A 213 -23.56 10.26 -5.45
C PRO A 213 -23.28 11.26 -6.59
N PRO A 214 -24.19 12.25 -6.86
CA PRO A 214 -24.03 13.17 -7.97
C PRO A 214 -22.66 13.87 -8.04
N ALA A 215 -22.15 14.31 -6.90
CA ALA A 215 -20.85 14.95 -6.82
C ALA A 215 -19.68 14.03 -7.25
N LEU A 216 -19.81 12.72 -6.99
CA LEU A 216 -18.81 11.74 -7.43
C LEU A 216 -18.99 11.36 -8.88
N ARG A 217 -20.22 11.29 -9.40
CA ARG A 217 -20.46 11.02 -10.82
C ARG A 217 -19.84 12.07 -11.72
N ASP A 218 -20.00 13.33 -11.35
CA ASP A 218 -19.43 14.46 -12.09
C ASP A 218 -17.90 14.49 -12.02
N LEU A 219 -17.33 14.06 -10.88
CA LEU A 219 -15.89 14.01 -10.68
C LEU A 219 -15.25 12.81 -11.39
N LEU A 220 -15.88 11.63 -11.29
CA LEU A 220 -15.30 10.37 -11.73
C LEU A 220 -15.72 10.00 -13.18
N LEU A 221 -16.64 10.78 -13.76
CA LEU A 221 -17.25 10.49 -15.08
C LEU A 221 -17.80 9.06 -15.19
N ALA A 222 -18.37 8.57 -14.09
CA ALA A 222 -18.96 7.25 -13.97
C ALA A 222 -20.32 7.37 -13.27
N ASP A 223 -21.34 6.65 -13.76
CA ASP A 223 -22.68 6.67 -13.17
C ASP A 223 -22.82 5.69 -12.00
N THR A 224 -22.10 4.58 -12.06
CA THR A 224 -22.16 3.47 -11.09
C THR A 224 -20.76 3.06 -10.63
N ALA A 225 -20.68 2.37 -9.51
CA ALA A 225 -19.41 1.92 -8.94
C ALA A 225 -18.71 0.86 -9.81
N ASP A 226 -19.46 0.08 -10.57
CA ASP A 226 -18.94 -0.94 -11.49
C ASP A 226 -18.35 -0.35 -12.77
N GLU A 227 -18.65 0.89 -13.11
CA GLU A 227 -18.00 1.60 -14.20
C GLU A 227 -16.60 2.13 -13.81
N LEU A 228 -16.29 2.14 -12.52
CA LEU A 228 -14.96 2.46 -12.06
C LEU A 228 -14.02 1.30 -12.41
N GLU A 229 -13.05 1.57 -13.27
CA GLU A 229 -12.02 0.58 -13.55
C GLU A 229 -11.25 0.24 -12.27
N VAL A 230 -11.37 -1.00 -11.84
CA VAL A 230 -10.54 -1.55 -10.79
C VAL A 230 -9.39 -2.28 -11.46
N MET A 231 -8.17 -1.98 -11.03
CA MET A 231 -6.99 -2.65 -11.55
C MET A 231 -7.10 -4.15 -11.28
N GLU A 232 -7.07 -4.95 -12.32
CA GLU A 232 -6.79 -6.38 -12.23
C GLU A 232 -5.27 -6.51 -12.27
N GLU A 233 -4.65 -6.87 -11.15
CA GLU A 233 -3.19 -6.91 -11.04
C GLU A 233 -2.54 -8.01 -11.90
N ASP A 234 -3.29 -9.04 -12.31
CA ASP A 234 -2.69 -10.28 -12.81
C ASP A 234 -2.84 -10.55 -14.32
N ASP A 235 -3.51 -9.74 -15.13
CA ASP A 235 -3.88 -10.14 -16.50
C ASP A 235 -3.44 -9.17 -17.62
N ASP A 236 -2.41 -8.36 -17.42
CA ASP A 236 -1.82 -7.64 -18.55
C ASP A 236 -0.82 -8.56 -19.30
N PRO A 237 -1.21 -9.15 -20.45
CA PRO A 237 -0.35 -10.06 -21.22
C PRO A 237 0.94 -9.39 -21.70
N TYR A 238 0.99 -8.07 -21.69
CA TYR A 238 2.15 -7.30 -22.10
C TYR A 238 3.18 -7.14 -20.98
N VAL A 239 2.77 -7.23 -19.70
CA VAL A 239 3.71 -7.23 -18.57
C VAL A 239 4.63 -8.44 -18.63
N ALA A 240 4.10 -9.62 -18.96
CA ALA A 240 4.91 -10.81 -19.17
C ALA A 240 5.98 -10.58 -20.25
N ARG A 241 5.63 -9.91 -21.36
CA ARG A 241 6.56 -9.55 -22.43
C ARG A 241 7.64 -8.56 -21.97
N VAL A 242 7.30 -7.61 -21.10
CA VAL A 242 8.29 -6.70 -20.48
C VAL A 242 9.29 -7.51 -19.66
N VAL A 243 8.83 -8.48 -18.86
CA VAL A 243 9.70 -9.34 -18.05
C VAL A 243 10.62 -10.16 -18.96
N GLU A 244 10.12 -10.76 -20.03
CA GLU A 244 10.92 -11.50 -21.01
C GLU A 244 12.01 -10.61 -21.64
N LEU A 245 11.66 -9.39 -22.03
CA LEU A 245 12.61 -8.44 -22.60
C LEU A 245 13.68 -7.98 -21.60
N ARG A 246 13.32 -7.84 -20.32
CA ARG A 246 14.29 -7.58 -19.24
C ARG A 246 15.29 -8.72 -19.07
N GLU A 247 14.83 -9.96 -19.12
CA GLU A 247 15.73 -11.12 -19.10
C GLU A 247 16.61 -11.17 -20.35
N GLN A 248 16.05 -10.87 -21.53
CA GLN A 248 16.83 -10.76 -22.76
C GLN A 248 17.91 -9.68 -22.66
N ALA A 249 17.62 -8.53 -22.06
CA ALA A 249 18.56 -7.42 -21.92
C ALA A 249 19.84 -7.79 -21.15
N LYS A 250 19.81 -8.82 -20.30
CA LYS A 250 21.00 -9.33 -19.60
C LYS A 250 22.01 -9.98 -20.55
N VAL A 251 21.57 -10.44 -21.72
CA VAL A 251 22.40 -11.18 -22.70
C VAL A 251 22.55 -10.39 -24.01
N ASP A 252 21.44 -9.83 -24.49
CA ASP A 252 21.37 -9.05 -25.74
C ASP A 252 20.62 -7.74 -25.49
N ARG A 253 21.38 -6.73 -25.07
CA ARG A 253 20.84 -5.43 -24.71
C ARG A 253 20.24 -4.66 -25.90
N THR A 254 20.87 -4.77 -27.07
CA THR A 254 20.41 -4.08 -28.28
C THR A 254 19.12 -4.70 -28.79
N GLY A 255 19.06 -6.04 -28.86
CA GLY A 255 17.84 -6.73 -29.27
C GLY A 255 16.66 -6.50 -28.31
N ALA A 256 16.93 -6.42 -27.00
CA ALA A 256 15.92 -6.07 -26.02
C ALA A 256 15.42 -4.64 -26.20
N PHE A 257 16.29 -3.67 -26.46
CA PHE A 257 15.91 -2.28 -26.75
C PHE A 257 14.98 -2.18 -27.95
N GLU A 258 15.30 -2.87 -29.05
CA GLU A 258 14.41 -2.95 -30.21
C GLU A 258 13.07 -3.64 -29.88
N GLY A 259 13.10 -4.59 -28.95
CA GLY A 259 11.91 -5.25 -28.44
C GLY A 259 11.01 -4.29 -27.65
N PHE A 260 11.59 -3.49 -26.75
CA PHE A 260 10.86 -2.46 -25.98
C PHE A 260 10.29 -1.39 -26.90
N SER A 261 11.06 -0.91 -27.87
CA SER A 261 10.60 0.12 -28.84
C SER A 261 9.36 -0.37 -29.62
N ARG A 262 9.38 -1.62 -30.11
CA ARG A 262 8.22 -2.22 -30.80
C ARG A 262 7.01 -2.40 -29.88
N LEU A 263 7.25 -2.73 -28.62
CA LEU A 263 6.18 -2.88 -27.64
C LEU A 263 5.52 -1.53 -27.33
N VAL A 264 6.30 -0.46 -27.19
CA VAL A 264 5.79 0.91 -27.01
C VAL A 264 4.95 1.31 -28.22
N GLU A 265 5.44 1.19 -29.45
CA GLU A 265 4.68 1.50 -30.67
C GLU A 265 3.34 0.74 -30.76
N GLU A 266 3.34 -0.55 -30.41
CA GLU A 266 2.14 -1.37 -30.40
C GLU A 266 1.10 -0.88 -29.39
N LEU A 267 1.55 -0.58 -28.16
CA LEU A 267 0.67 -0.16 -27.07
C LEU A 267 0.14 1.26 -27.27
N GLU A 268 0.97 2.17 -27.79
CA GLU A 268 0.53 3.52 -28.15
C GLU A 268 -0.55 3.52 -29.24
N ALA A 269 -0.38 2.67 -30.24
CA ALA A 269 -1.43 2.51 -31.26
C ALA A 269 -2.77 2.06 -30.67
N LYS A 270 -2.73 1.20 -29.64
CA LYS A 270 -3.94 0.77 -28.93
C LYS A 270 -4.52 1.89 -28.08
N CYS A 271 -3.69 2.65 -27.39
CA CYS A 271 -4.13 3.82 -26.62
C CYS A 271 -4.81 4.86 -27.52
N ALA A 272 -4.24 5.16 -28.68
CA ALA A 272 -4.82 6.08 -29.65
C ALA A 272 -6.19 5.61 -30.15
N VAL A 273 -6.38 4.30 -30.36
CA VAL A 273 -7.70 3.72 -30.72
C VAL A 273 -8.69 3.88 -29.57
N ALA A 274 -8.26 3.63 -28.32
CA ALA A 274 -9.13 3.77 -27.16
C ALA A 274 -9.56 5.24 -26.97
N GLU A 275 -8.70 6.21 -27.19
CA GLU A 275 -9.03 7.64 -27.15
C GLU A 275 -10.03 8.05 -28.23
N LEU A 276 -9.88 7.52 -29.44
CA LEU A 276 -10.82 7.76 -30.52
C LEU A 276 -12.22 7.17 -30.28
N LEU A 277 -12.30 6.06 -29.54
CA LEU A 277 -13.55 5.39 -29.21
C LEU A 277 -14.22 5.97 -27.95
N ALA A 278 -13.52 6.80 -27.21
CA ALA A 278 -14.04 7.42 -26.00
C ALA A 278 -15.15 8.43 -26.31
N THR A 279 -16.11 8.53 -25.39
CA THR A 279 -17.16 9.56 -25.49
C THR A 279 -16.61 10.89 -24.98
N GLY A 280 -16.27 11.79 -25.90
CA GLY A 280 -15.67 13.10 -25.60
C GLY A 280 -14.15 13.12 -25.63
N PRO A 281 -13.51 14.25 -25.27
CA PRO A 281 -12.07 14.35 -25.21
C PRO A 281 -11.48 13.37 -24.20
N ALA A 282 -10.52 12.56 -24.63
CA ALA A 282 -9.88 11.58 -23.78
C ALA A 282 -8.36 11.61 -24.00
N GLN A 283 -7.62 11.31 -22.95
CA GLN A 283 -6.17 11.18 -22.97
C GLN A 283 -5.76 9.96 -22.15
N THR A 284 -4.87 9.16 -22.69
CA THR A 284 -4.32 8.00 -22.02
C THR A 284 -3.17 8.43 -21.11
N GLN A 285 -3.24 8.06 -19.83
CA GLN A 285 -2.24 8.37 -18.82
C GLN A 285 -1.93 7.13 -17.98
N PHE A 286 -0.67 6.95 -17.67
CA PHE A 286 -0.26 6.04 -16.60
C PHE A 286 -0.40 6.75 -15.25
N CYS A 287 -0.98 6.07 -14.28
CA CYS A 287 -1.07 6.53 -12.90
C CYS A 287 -0.68 5.39 -11.98
N ASP A 288 0.16 5.68 -10.98
CA ASP A 288 0.68 4.69 -10.04
C ASP A 288 -0.45 3.93 -9.30
N ASN A 289 -1.62 4.55 -9.17
CA ASN A 289 -2.80 3.91 -8.61
C ASN A 289 -4.08 4.55 -9.17
N GLN A 290 -5.19 3.85 -8.95
CA GLN A 290 -6.49 4.27 -9.46
C GLN A 290 -6.99 5.58 -8.84
N LEU A 291 -6.71 5.82 -7.56
CA LEU A 291 -7.13 7.04 -6.89
C LEU A 291 -6.50 8.28 -7.56
N VAL A 292 -5.20 8.21 -7.83
CA VAL A 292 -4.49 9.28 -8.55
C VAL A 292 -5.10 9.53 -9.92
N ARG A 293 -5.45 8.47 -10.67
CA ARG A 293 -6.11 8.61 -11.97
C ARG A 293 -7.45 9.36 -11.88
N MET A 294 -8.24 9.05 -10.87
CA MET A 294 -9.54 9.69 -10.66
C MET A 294 -9.43 11.18 -10.33
N VAL A 295 -8.38 11.59 -9.61
CA VAL A 295 -8.20 12.98 -9.21
C VAL A 295 -7.32 13.79 -10.18
N LEU A 296 -6.58 13.14 -11.07
CA LEU A 296 -5.66 13.79 -12.00
C LEU A 296 -6.29 14.93 -12.83
N PRO A 297 -7.52 14.81 -13.38
CA PRO A 297 -8.15 15.92 -14.10
C PRO A 297 -8.39 17.16 -13.23
N VAL A 298 -8.52 16.98 -11.91
CA VAL A 298 -8.66 18.08 -10.95
C VAL A 298 -7.31 18.72 -10.67
N LEU A 299 -6.26 17.92 -10.52
CA LEU A 299 -4.90 18.38 -10.29
C LEU A 299 -4.33 19.12 -11.50
N GLU A 300 -4.66 18.69 -12.71
CA GLU A 300 -4.27 19.35 -13.97
C GLU A 300 -5.20 20.53 -14.35
N GLU A 301 -6.19 20.86 -13.51
CA GLU A 301 -7.15 21.94 -13.72
C GLU A 301 -7.97 21.81 -15.04
N ASP A 302 -7.89 20.69 -15.73
CA ASP A 302 -8.65 20.38 -16.92
C ASP A 302 -9.63 19.22 -16.70
N ARG A 303 -10.83 19.57 -16.30
CA ARG A 303 -11.92 18.61 -16.08
C ARG A 303 -12.67 18.22 -17.35
N SER A 304 -12.30 18.74 -18.49
CA SER A 304 -12.96 18.47 -19.78
C SER A 304 -12.44 17.20 -20.44
N VAL A 305 -11.26 16.70 -20.01
CA VAL A 305 -10.59 15.55 -20.59
C VAL A 305 -10.75 14.34 -19.68
N ARG A 306 -11.26 13.24 -20.25
CA ARG A 306 -11.33 11.96 -19.56
C ARG A 306 -9.95 11.30 -19.56
N ILE A 307 -9.47 10.87 -18.40
CA ILE A 307 -8.24 10.11 -18.31
C ILE A 307 -8.55 8.62 -18.47
N LEU A 308 -7.99 8.03 -19.53
CA LEU A 308 -8.00 6.59 -19.77
C LEU A 308 -6.74 5.98 -19.17
N ARG A 309 -6.83 4.75 -18.70
CA ARG A 309 -5.68 4.03 -18.17
C ARG A 309 -4.74 3.59 -19.29
N ALA A 310 -3.48 3.97 -19.22
CA ALA A 310 -2.42 3.38 -20.01
C ALA A 310 -2.13 1.94 -19.51
N PRO A 311 -1.83 0.98 -20.39
CA PRO A 311 -1.29 -0.30 -19.97
C PRO A 311 0.01 -0.12 -19.16
N ASP A 312 0.17 -0.85 -18.06
CA ASP A 312 1.37 -0.76 -17.22
C ASP A 312 2.63 -1.11 -18.00
N ALA A 313 2.51 -2.09 -18.93
CA ALA A 313 3.59 -2.48 -19.81
C ALA A 313 4.10 -1.33 -20.71
N LEU A 314 3.24 -0.37 -21.10
CA LEU A 314 3.66 0.81 -21.87
C LEU A 314 4.61 1.67 -21.05
N TYR A 315 4.23 1.98 -19.81
CA TYR A 315 5.08 2.76 -18.90
C TYR A 315 6.41 2.05 -18.62
N PHE A 316 6.36 0.76 -18.30
CA PHE A 316 7.58 0.00 -18.02
C PHE A 316 8.51 -0.11 -19.23
N ALA A 317 7.95 -0.36 -20.42
CA ALA A 317 8.75 -0.44 -21.65
C ALA A 317 9.39 0.91 -21.99
N GLN A 318 8.66 2.02 -21.86
CA GLN A 318 9.19 3.36 -22.08
C GLN A 318 10.28 3.72 -21.06
N HIS A 319 10.11 3.30 -19.81
CA HIS A 319 11.13 3.48 -18.76
C HIS A 319 12.44 2.74 -19.11
N GLU A 320 12.36 1.51 -19.63
CA GLU A 320 13.55 0.75 -20.07
C GLU A 320 14.27 1.44 -21.24
N ILE A 321 13.53 2.05 -22.18
CA ILE A 321 14.11 2.85 -23.26
C ILE A 321 14.88 4.06 -22.70
N CYS A 322 14.28 4.77 -21.74
CA CYS A 322 14.94 5.90 -21.06
C CYS A 322 16.23 5.45 -20.35
N SER A 323 16.15 4.33 -19.64
CA SER A 323 17.29 3.74 -18.91
C SER A 323 18.42 3.34 -19.85
N PHE A 324 18.10 2.81 -21.03
CA PHE A 324 19.08 2.41 -22.03
C PHE A 324 19.97 3.58 -22.48
N TYR A 325 19.38 4.75 -22.77
CA TYR A 325 20.16 5.93 -23.15
C TYR A 325 20.89 6.56 -21.97
N ALA A 326 20.26 6.60 -20.79
CA ALA A 326 20.86 7.16 -19.58
C ALA A 326 22.13 6.41 -19.14
N GLU A 327 22.13 5.09 -19.25
CA GLU A 327 23.30 4.25 -18.92
C GLU A 327 24.45 4.40 -19.92
N GLN A 328 24.16 4.83 -21.15
CA GLN A 328 25.18 5.18 -22.15
C GLN A 328 25.68 6.62 -22.03
N GLU A 329 25.14 7.36 -21.03
CA GLU A 329 25.38 8.79 -20.85
C GLU A 329 24.98 9.63 -22.09
N ASP A 330 24.10 9.09 -22.97
CA ASP A 330 23.58 9.80 -24.15
C ASP A 330 22.32 10.59 -23.76
N PHE A 331 22.52 11.64 -22.98
CA PHE A 331 21.42 12.43 -22.41
C PHE A 331 20.65 13.23 -23.47
N GLU A 332 21.28 13.57 -24.58
CA GLU A 332 20.58 14.23 -25.68
C GLU A 332 19.56 13.31 -26.36
N ARG A 333 19.85 12.02 -26.51
CA ARG A 333 18.88 11.04 -26.98
C ARG A 333 17.92 10.59 -25.90
N ALA A 334 18.35 10.58 -24.63
CA ALA A 334 17.47 10.28 -23.52
C ALA A 334 16.35 11.34 -23.35
N LEU A 335 16.64 12.61 -23.67
CA LEU A 335 15.71 13.72 -23.40
C LEU A 335 14.33 13.55 -24.05
N PRO A 336 14.19 13.27 -25.35
CA PRO A 336 12.87 13.06 -25.94
C PRO A 336 12.13 11.89 -25.31
N GLU A 337 12.84 10.79 -24.96
CA GLU A 337 12.25 9.60 -24.38
C GLU A 337 11.74 9.85 -22.94
N VAL A 338 12.53 10.55 -22.12
CA VAL A 338 12.08 10.87 -20.75
C VAL A 338 10.97 11.93 -20.74
N ARG A 339 10.92 12.83 -21.72
CA ARG A 339 9.78 13.72 -21.87
C ARG A 339 8.52 12.96 -22.25
N HIS A 340 8.64 12.00 -23.16
CA HIS A 340 7.54 11.13 -23.51
C HIS A 340 7.05 10.32 -22.29
N LEU A 341 7.97 9.74 -21.49
CA LEU A 341 7.65 9.08 -20.24
C LEU A 341 6.94 10.01 -19.24
N TYR A 342 7.41 11.25 -19.13
CA TYR A 342 6.80 12.27 -18.29
C TYR A 342 5.40 12.65 -18.77
N ASP A 343 5.19 12.82 -20.06
CA ASP A 343 3.88 13.14 -20.63
C ASP A 343 2.89 11.97 -20.49
N LEU A 344 3.38 10.73 -20.55
CA LEU A 344 2.59 9.52 -20.32
C LEU A 344 2.22 9.35 -18.83
N ALA A 345 3.05 9.81 -17.91
CA ALA A 345 2.94 9.52 -16.48
C ALA A 345 3.14 10.77 -15.62
N ARG A 346 2.36 11.81 -15.86
CA ARG A 346 2.46 13.11 -15.18
C ARG A 346 2.22 13.07 -13.68
N SER A 347 1.46 12.08 -13.21
CA SER A 347 1.21 11.88 -11.78
C SER A 347 2.30 11.08 -11.08
N SER A 348 3.19 10.41 -11.81
CA SER A 348 4.25 9.58 -11.22
C SER A 348 5.47 10.41 -10.85
N MET A 349 5.88 10.35 -9.59
CA MET A 349 7.11 11.01 -9.12
C MET A 349 8.35 10.44 -9.80
N GLN A 350 8.33 9.16 -10.20
CA GLN A 350 9.46 8.55 -10.89
C GLN A 350 9.70 9.19 -12.26
N SER A 351 8.65 9.52 -13.01
CA SER A 351 8.77 10.21 -14.29
C SER A 351 9.34 11.63 -14.13
N HIS A 352 8.95 12.34 -13.06
CA HIS A 352 9.52 13.64 -12.73
C HIS A 352 11.02 13.53 -12.43
N PHE A 353 11.42 12.57 -11.60
CA PHE A 353 12.84 12.36 -11.28
C PHE A 353 13.65 11.94 -12.51
N ALA A 354 13.10 11.09 -13.38
CA ALA A 354 13.78 10.71 -14.61
C ALA A 354 14.05 11.92 -15.49
N LEU A 355 13.05 12.80 -15.70
CA LEU A 355 13.20 14.02 -16.49
C LEU A 355 14.16 15.02 -15.84
N ILE A 356 14.04 15.26 -14.53
CA ILE A 356 14.93 16.16 -13.78
C ILE A 356 16.38 15.68 -13.89
N ASN A 357 16.64 14.39 -13.77
CA ASN A 357 18.00 13.84 -13.85
C ASN A 357 18.62 14.09 -15.23
N VAL A 358 17.89 13.87 -16.31
CA VAL A 358 18.40 14.13 -17.68
C VAL A 358 18.59 15.63 -17.92
N LEU A 359 17.63 16.46 -17.52
CA LEU A 359 17.74 17.92 -17.63
C LEU A 359 18.93 18.46 -16.84
N ALA A 360 19.22 17.91 -15.66
CA ALA A 360 20.37 18.29 -14.84
C ALA A 360 21.71 17.98 -15.54
N ARG A 361 21.80 16.82 -16.20
CA ARG A 361 22.98 16.44 -16.99
C ARG A 361 23.19 17.34 -18.21
N LEU A 362 22.10 17.89 -18.75
CA LEU A 362 22.10 18.84 -19.86
C LEU A 362 22.16 20.31 -19.41
N GLU A 363 22.30 20.57 -18.11
CA GLU A 363 22.36 21.92 -17.49
C GLU A 363 21.12 22.81 -17.79
N ARG A 364 19.94 22.18 -18.01
CA ARG A 364 18.69 22.87 -18.34
C ARG A 364 17.90 23.21 -17.06
N PHE A 365 18.47 24.06 -16.21
CA PHE A 365 17.98 24.34 -14.86
C PHE A 365 16.59 25.00 -14.81
N ASP A 366 16.26 25.87 -15.77
CA ASP A 366 14.95 26.52 -15.80
C ASP A 366 13.82 25.50 -15.97
N GLU A 367 14.02 24.50 -16.81
CA GLU A 367 13.04 23.43 -17.02
C GLU A 367 12.92 22.50 -15.80
N ILE A 368 14.03 22.26 -15.09
CA ILE A 368 14.00 21.52 -13.82
C ILE A 368 13.07 22.19 -12.82
N ILE A 369 13.13 23.53 -12.72
CA ILE A 369 12.28 24.28 -11.79
C ILE A 369 10.79 24.10 -12.15
N GLU A 370 10.44 24.10 -13.43
CA GLU A 370 9.06 23.90 -13.89
C GLU A 370 8.56 22.48 -13.57
N VAL A 371 9.36 21.46 -13.92
CA VAL A 371 9.03 20.05 -13.64
C VAL A 371 8.92 19.80 -12.14
N ALA A 372 9.85 20.34 -11.34
CA ALA A 372 9.82 20.19 -9.89
C ALA A 372 8.60 20.86 -9.25
N ARG A 373 8.21 22.06 -9.73
CA ARG A 373 6.99 22.74 -9.24
C ARG A 373 5.73 21.94 -9.56
N HIS A 374 5.67 21.36 -10.77
CA HIS A 374 4.55 20.48 -11.11
C HIS A 374 4.47 19.25 -10.19
N GLY A 375 5.62 18.57 -9.99
CA GLY A 375 5.68 17.42 -9.08
C GLY A 375 5.31 17.76 -7.63
N LEU A 376 5.77 18.90 -7.10
CA LEU A 376 5.39 19.37 -5.78
C LEU A 376 3.89 19.63 -5.65
N ARG A 377 3.24 20.18 -6.67
CA ARG A 377 1.78 20.39 -6.68
C ARG A 377 1.03 19.06 -6.58
N ILE A 378 1.42 18.05 -7.37
CA ILE A 378 0.81 16.72 -7.34
C ILE A 378 1.07 16.00 -6.01
N ALA A 379 2.25 16.17 -5.42
CA ALA A 379 2.61 15.50 -4.18
C ALA A 379 2.02 16.15 -2.92
N SER A 380 1.56 17.43 -3.02
CA SER A 380 1.01 18.17 -1.87
C SER A 380 -0.50 18.08 -1.72
N ASP A 381 -1.21 17.65 -2.76
CA ASP A 381 -2.66 17.50 -2.79
C ASP A 381 -3.06 16.02 -2.66
#